data_3f4e5b8abdb7d1bf9a7f6349b044483d
#
_entry.id   3f4e5b8abdb7d1bf9a7f6349b044483d
#
_cell.length_a   1.000
_cell.length_b   1.000
_cell.length_c   1.000
_cell.angle_alpha   90.00
_cell.angle_beta   90.00
_cell.angle_gamma   90.00
#
_symmetry.space_group_name_H-M   'P 1'
#
loop_
_entity.id
_entity.type
_entity.pdbx_description
1 polymer ?
#
loop_
_entity_poly.entity_id
_entity_poly.type
_entity_poly.pdbx_seq_one_letter_code
_entity_poly.pdbx_strand_id
1 'polypeptide(L)'
;MPTIKEAQKMVRELEREKGFSSAISDKIIWMAEELGELCHAYKHNDHKRMAEEAVDVFFFVASVLDKLGVDGDEIFEEKFRRNRGRAAVANGREQHFDSE
;
A
#
# COMPACT_ATOMS: atom_id res chain seq x y z
N MET A 1 -0.10 -15.69 -8.89
CA MET A 1 -0.17 -14.59 -7.91
C MET A 1 1.08 -13.73 -8.01
N PRO A 2 0.97 -12.42 -8.23
CA PRO A 2 2.16 -11.59 -8.35
C PRO A 2 2.82 -11.37 -6.99
N THR A 3 4.15 -11.24 -7.02
CA THR A 3 4.91 -10.71 -5.90
C THR A 3 4.70 -9.20 -5.86
N ILE A 4 5.18 -8.55 -4.81
CA ILE A 4 5.11 -7.09 -4.71
C ILE A 4 5.90 -6.46 -5.87
N LYS A 5 7.08 -7.00 -6.14
CA LYS A 5 7.92 -6.53 -7.24
C LYS A 5 7.22 -6.65 -8.58
N GLU A 6 6.54 -7.77 -8.81
CA GLU A 6 5.76 -7.96 -10.03
C GLU A 6 4.59 -6.98 -10.11
N ALA A 7 3.93 -6.75 -8.97
CA ALA A 7 2.84 -5.78 -8.91
C ALA A 7 3.34 -4.37 -9.23
N GLN A 8 4.54 -4.00 -8.76
CA GLN A 8 5.15 -2.72 -9.09
C GLN A 8 5.31 -2.55 -10.60
N LYS A 9 5.78 -3.61 -11.26
CA LYS A 9 5.95 -3.60 -12.71
C LYS A 9 4.61 -3.50 -13.43
N MET A 10 3.62 -4.28 -12.98
CA MET A 10 2.28 -4.27 -13.59
C MET A 10 1.64 -2.89 -13.50
N VAL A 11 1.74 -2.25 -12.34
CA VAL A 11 1.19 -0.91 -12.15
C VAL A 11 1.92 0.11 -13.02
N ARG A 12 3.23 0.01 -13.13
CA ARG A 12 4.01 0.90 -14.00
C ARG A 12 3.58 0.75 -15.46
N GLU A 13 3.32 -0.47 -15.90
CA GLU A 13 2.84 -0.71 -17.27
C GLU A 13 1.47 -0.09 -17.49
N LEU A 14 0.58 -0.24 -16.51
CA LEU A 14 -0.74 0.35 -16.57
C LEU A 14 -0.68 1.88 -16.63
N GLU A 15 0.17 2.49 -15.82
CA GLU A 15 0.37 3.93 -15.85
C GLU A 15 0.81 4.42 -17.24
N ARG A 16 1.74 3.68 -17.85
CA ARG A 16 2.23 4.03 -19.16
C ARG A 16 1.14 3.92 -20.22
N GLU A 17 0.38 2.82 -20.17
CA GLU A 17 -0.69 2.57 -21.14
C GLU A 17 -1.80 3.62 -21.04
N LYS A 18 -2.13 4.06 -19.84
CA LYS A 18 -3.23 4.98 -19.60
C LYS A 18 -2.80 6.43 -19.55
N GLY A 19 -1.51 6.70 -19.59
CA GLY A 19 -1.00 8.06 -19.48
C GLY A 19 -1.19 8.67 -18.10
N PHE A 20 -1.23 7.84 -17.05
CA PHE A 20 -1.36 8.33 -15.68
C PHE A 20 -0.08 9.00 -15.21
N SER A 21 -0.23 9.96 -14.30
CA SER A 21 0.92 10.65 -13.72
C SER A 21 1.87 9.67 -13.03
N SER A 22 3.16 9.94 -13.15
CA SER A 22 4.20 9.17 -12.46
C SER A 22 4.76 9.91 -11.25
N ALA A 23 4.20 11.06 -10.89
CA ALA A 23 4.68 11.86 -9.77
C ALA A 23 4.30 11.19 -8.44
N ILE A 24 5.28 11.04 -7.55
CA ILE A 24 5.05 10.43 -6.24
C ILE A 24 4.01 11.21 -5.45
N SER A 25 4.06 12.55 -5.51
CA SER A 25 3.10 13.39 -4.79
C SER A 25 1.66 13.08 -5.19
N ASP A 26 1.41 12.90 -6.49
CA ASP A 26 0.07 12.56 -6.96
C ASP A 26 -0.36 11.20 -6.44
N LYS A 27 0.56 10.23 -6.43
CA LYS A 27 0.26 8.89 -5.94
C LYS A 27 -0.12 8.88 -4.47
N ILE A 28 0.58 9.67 -3.68
CA ILE A 28 0.30 9.75 -2.23
C ILE A 28 -1.04 10.41 -1.99
N ILE A 29 -1.34 11.49 -2.71
CA ILE A 29 -2.63 12.19 -2.56
C ILE A 29 -3.78 11.28 -2.98
N TRP A 30 -3.65 10.61 -4.12
CA TRP A 30 -4.70 9.71 -4.61
C TRP A 30 -4.87 8.49 -3.71
N MET A 31 -3.78 8.02 -3.11
CA MET A 31 -3.84 6.94 -2.13
C MET A 31 -4.71 7.35 -0.93
N ALA A 32 -4.54 8.58 -0.46
CA ALA A 32 -5.34 9.09 0.65
C ALA A 32 -6.82 9.16 0.27
N GLU A 33 -7.13 9.54 -0.97
CA GLU A 33 -8.51 9.57 -1.47
C GLU A 33 -9.11 8.15 -1.49
N GLU A 34 -8.35 7.17 -1.96
CA GLU A 34 -8.81 5.79 -1.97
C GLU A 34 -9.01 5.25 -0.57
N LEU A 35 -8.17 5.67 0.37
CA LEU A 35 -8.35 5.30 1.77
C LEU A 35 -9.68 5.85 2.30
N GLY A 36 -10.05 7.07 1.89
CA GLY A 36 -11.35 7.65 2.22
C GLY A 36 -12.50 6.82 1.65
N GLU A 37 -12.35 6.33 0.41
CA GLU A 37 -13.36 5.48 -0.20
C GLU A 37 -13.49 4.15 0.56
N LEU A 38 -12.38 3.60 1.03
CA LEU A 38 -12.40 2.40 1.85
C LEU A 38 -13.16 2.63 3.15
N CYS A 39 -12.93 3.78 3.81
CA CYS A 39 -13.66 4.14 5.02
C CYS A 39 -15.17 4.27 4.74
N HIS A 40 -15.53 4.84 3.60
CA HIS A 40 -16.92 4.99 3.20
C HIS A 40 -17.58 3.62 3.00
N ALA A 41 -16.88 2.71 2.31
CA ALA A 41 -17.39 1.35 2.11
C ALA A 41 -17.59 0.63 3.45
N TYR A 42 -16.68 0.84 4.39
CA TYR A 42 -16.81 0.27 5.73
C TYR A 42 -18.06 0.79 6.44
N LYS A 43 -18.30 2.10 6.38
CA LYS A 43 -19.47 2.72 7.01
C LYS A 43 -20.78 2.19 6.44
N HIS A 44 -20.78 1.79 5.19
CA HIS A 44 -21.96 1.23 4.53
C HIS A 44 -22.01 -0.29 4.58
N ASN A 45 -21.08 -0.90 5.32
CA ASN A 45 -21.01 -2.35 5.49
C ASN A 45 -20.95 -3.10 4.15
N ASP A 46 -20.28 -2.50 3.18
CA ASP A 46 -20.14 -3.06 1.84
C ASP A 46 -18.80 -3.80 1.74
N HIS A 47 -18.83 -5.09 2.04
CA HIS A 47 -17.62 -5.90 2.14
C HIS A 47 -16.90 -6.05 0.81
N LYS A 48 -17.66 -6.21 -0.28
CA LYS A 48 -17.05 -6.33 -1.60
C LYS A 48 -16.33 -5.03 -1.98
N ARG A 49 -16.98 -3.90 -1.73
CA ARG A 49 -16.40 -2.61 -2.03
C ARG A 49 -15.16 -2.36 -1.17
N MET A 50 -15.20 -2.78 0.09
CA MET A 50 -14.02 -2.68 0.95
C MET A 50 -12.82 -3.39 0.34
N ALA A 51 -13.02 -4.61 -0.14
CA ALA A 51 -11.94 -5.38 -0.74
C ALA A 51 -11.38 -4.68 -1.98
N GLU A 52 -12.26 -4.17 -2.83
CA GLU A 52 -11.85 -3.46 -4.05
C GLU A 52 -11.06 -2.20 -3.72
N GLU A 53 -11.55 -1.42 -2.77
CA GLU A 53 -10.86 -0.18 -2.39
C GLU A 53 -9.53 -0.44 -1.69
N ALA A 54 -9.44 -1.53 -0.92
CA ALA A 54 -8.18 -1.92 -0.32
C ALA A 54 -7.14 -2.25 -1.40
N VAL A 55 -7.57 -2.91 -2.47
CA VAL A 55 -6.67 -3.22 -3.59
C VAL A 55 -6.26 -1.93 -4.31
N ASP A 56 -7.18 -0.98 -4.48
CA ASP A 56 -6.85 0.30 -5.09
C ASP A 56 -5.78 1.04 -4.27
N VAL A 57 -5.90 1.03 -2.94
CA VAL A 57 -4.87 1.58 -2.07
C VAL A 57 -3.54 0.86 -2.33
N PHE A 58 -3.58 -0.46 -2.45
CA PHE A 58 -2.36 -1.23 -2.71
C PHE A 58 -1.73 -0.88 -4.05
N PHE A 59 -2.53 -0.62 -5.08
CA PHE A 59 -1.98 -0.19 -6.36
C PHE A 59 -1.14 1.08 -6.21
N PHE A 60 -1.61 2.04 -5.42
CA PHE A 60 -0.83 3.25 -5.18
C PHE A 60 0.41 2.98 -4.33
N VAL A 61 0.31 2.06 -3.36
CA VAL A 61 1.48 1.64 -2.59
C VAL A 61 2.54 1.06 -3.53
N ALA A 62 2.14 0.15 -4.41
CA ALA A 62 3.06 -0.47 -5.36
C ALA A 62 3.68 0.59 -6.28
N SER A 63 2.89 1.57 -6.70
CA SER A 63 3.38 2.65 -7.54
C SER A 63 4.43 3.49 -6.83
N VAL A 64 4.19 3.84 -5.57
CA VAL A 64 5.16 4.62 -4.78
C VAL A 64 6.47 3.86 -4.65
N LEU A 65 6.39 2.56 -4.31
CA LEU A 65 7.60 1.74 -4.20
C LEU A 65 8.36 1.69 -5.52
N ASP A 66 7.63 1.58 -6.62
CA ASP A 66 8.24 1.57 -7.96
C ASP A 66 8.97 2.88 -8.24
N LYS A 67 8.34 4.01 -7.93
CA LYS A 67 8.95 5.32 -8.18
C LYS A 67 10.15 5.59 -7.28
N LEU A 68 10.19 4.98 -6.12
CA LEU A 68 11.35 5.06 -5.23
C LEU A 68 12.49 4.15 -5.66
N GLY A 69 12.26 3.28 -6.64
CA GLY A 69 13.28 2.39 -7.15
C GLY A 69 13.69 1.27 -6.22
N VAL A 70 12.80 0.90 -5.29
CA VAL A 70 13.10 -0.16 -4.33
C VAL A 70 12.38 -1.45 -4.71
N ASP A 71 12.93 -2.56 -4.25
CA ASP A 71 12.29 -3.87 -4.40
C ASP A 71 11.33 -4.06 -3.23
N GLY A 72 10.03 -4.05 -3.54
CA GLY A 72 9.00 -4.13 -2.50
C GLY A 72 9.05 -5.41 -1.69
N ASP A 73 9.48 -6.52 -2.31
CA ASP A 73 9.61 -7.79 -1.59
C ASP A 73 10.69 -7.71 -0.53
N GLU A 74 11.84 -7.11 -0.85
CA GLU A 74 12.93 -6.96 0.11
C GLU A 74 12.54 -6.03 1.25
N ILE A 75 11.91 -4.89 0.94
CA ILE A 75 11.49 -3.94 1.96
C ILE A 75 10.42 -4.56 2.87
N PHE A 76 9.51 -5.33 2.28
CA PHE A 76 8.49 -6.02 3.07
C PHE A 76 9.12 -6.99 4.06
N GLU A 77 10.07 -7.81 3.59
CA GLU A 77 10.74 -8.77 4.46
C GLU A 77 11.52 -8.10 5.59
N GLU A 78 12.22 -7.02 5.28
CA GLU A 78 12.96 -6.28 6.30
C GLU A 78 12.03 -5.71 7.37
N LYS A 79 10.94 -5.08 6.95
CA LYS A 79 9.96 -4.53 7.89
C LYS A 79 9.30 -5.63 8.70
N PHE A 80 8.98 -6.75 8.07
CA PHE A 80 8.35 -7.87 8.76
C PHE A 80 9.26 -8.41 9.85
N ARG A 81 10.53 -8.63 9.54
CA ARG A 81 11.50 -9.13 10.54
C ARG A 81 11.66 -8.13 11.68
N ARG A 82 11.77 -6.85 11.35
CA ARG A 82 11.92 -5.80 12.35
C ARG A 82 10.70 -5.74 13.27
N ASN A 83 9.51 -5.78 12.68
CA ASN A 83 8.27 -5.71 13.43
C ASN A 83 8.07 -6.94 14.32
N ARG A 84 8.49 -8.10 13.84
CA ARG A 84 8.43 -9.34 14.64
C ARG A 84 9.33 -9.28 15.86
N GLY A 85 10.44 -8.57 15.76
CA GLY A 85 11.38 -8.45 16.87
C GLY A 85 10.96 -7.44 17.92
N ARG A 86 9.83 -6.77 17.75
CA ARG A 86 9.38 -5.77 18.69
C ARG A 86 8.71 -6.40 19.91
N ALA A 87 8.68 -5.64 21.00
CA ALA A 87 8.02 -6.07 22.21
C ALA A 87 6.52 -6.22 21.97
N ALA A 88 5.91 -7.09 22.75
CA ALA A 88 4.48 -7.31 22.68
C ALA A 88 3.70 -6.05 23.01
N VAL A 89 2.48 -5.98 22.50
CA VAL A 89 1.58 -4.87 22.77
C VAL A 89 1.24 -4.81 24.25
N ALA A 90 1.36 -3.61 24.83
CA ALA A 90 0.96 -3.38 26.21
C ALA A 90 -0.43 -2.75 26.21
N ASN A 91 -1.24 -3.09 27.21
CA ASN A 91 -2.57 -2.51 27.40
C ASN A 91 -3.51 -2.70 26.22
N GLY A 92 -3.31 -3.76 25.44
CA GLY A 92 -4.16 -4.06 24.30
C GLY A 92 -4.02 -3.10 23.13
N ARG A 93 -3.01 -2.23 23.15
CA ARG A 93 -2.75 -1.29 22.07
C ARG A 93 -1.52 -1.71 21.32
N GLU A 94 -1.60 -1.61 20.00
CA GLU A 94 -0.43 -1.89 19.18
C GLU A 94 0.64 -0.85 19.40
N GLN A 95 1.87 -1.32 19.47
CA GLN A 95 2.99 -0.42 19.49
C GLN A 95 3.16 0.20 18.12
N HIS A 96 3.63 1.45 18.12
CA HIS A 96 4.03 2.05 16.86
C HIS A 96 5.27 1.33 16.36
N PHE A 97 5.25 0.98 15.08
CA PHE A 97 6.44 0.47 14.43
C PHE A 97 7.35 1.64 14.12
N ASP A 98 8.65 1.44 14.32
CA ASP A 98 9.59 2.48 13.95
C ASP A 98 9.60 2.67 12.46
N SER A 99 9.78 3.89 12.06
CA SER A 99 9.89 4.24 10.66
C SER A 99 11.31 4.11 10.12
N GLU A 100 12.26 3.80 10.98
CA GLU A 100 13.65 3.67 10.57
C GLU A 100 13.89 2.42 9.77
#